data_7d1315c3b01d25310da90dce7bb0f9cf
#
_entry.id   7d1315c3b01d25310da90dce7bb0f9cf
#
_cell.length_a   1.000
_cell.length_b   1.000
_cell.length_c   1.000
_cell.angle_alpha   90.00
_cell.angle_beta   90.00
_cell.angle_gamma   90.00
#
_symmetry.space_group_name_H-M   'P 1'
#
loop_
_entity.id
_entity.type
_entity.pdbx_description
1 polymer ?
#
loop_
_entity_poly.entity_id
_entity_poly.type
_entity_poly.pdbx_seq_one_letter_code
_entity_poly.pdbx_strand_id
1 'polypeptide(L)'
;METQLLATNTPAELAAAVEAAVRGLALGQTVALPKETVYGLAADALRPEAVIKIFEAKERPLFDPLIVHLPSREWLERVAKIPVESRALVEALIAKFWPGPLTLVLPLRTIEEALKASGR
;
A
#
# COMPACT_ATOMS: atom_id res chain seq x y z
N MET A 1 18.62 12.96 7.45
CA MET A 1 17.33 12.29 7.74
C MET A 1 17.39 11.62 9.11
N GLU A 2 16.41 11.81 9.92
CA GLU A 2 16.35 11.21 11.24
C GLU A 2 15.32 10.09 11.24
N THR A 3 15.75 8.87 11.56
CA THR A 3 14.88 7.70 11.60
C THR A 3 14.40 7.46 13.02
N GLN A 4 13.10 7.39 13.19
CA GLN A 4 12.50 7.05 14.48
C GLN A 4 12.26 5.54 14.53
N LEU A 5 12.82 4.89 15.54
CA LEU A 5 12.63 3.46 15.78
C LEU A 5 11.51 3.27 16.79
N LEU A 6 10.49 2.50 16.43
CA LEU A 6 9.33 2.27 17.28
C LEU A 6 9.29 0.83 17.79
N ALA A 7 9.26 0.66 19.10
CA ALA A 7 9.15 -0.65 19.71
C ALA A 7 7.73 -1.21 19.57
N THR A 8 7.61 -2.53 19.42
CA THR A 8 6.33 -3.22 19.24
C THR A 8 6.23 -4.51 20.07
N ASN A 9 6.92 -4.54 21.21
CA ASN A 9 7.03 -5.76 22.02
C ASN A 9 5.82 -6.04 22.91
N THR A 10 5.01 -5.04 23.18
CA THR A 10 3.79 -5.15 23.99
C THR A 10 2.58 -4.64 23.19
N PRO A 11 1.34 -5.04 23.56
CA PRO A 11 0.15 -4.50 22.89
C PRO A 11 0.08 -2.98 22.93
N ALA A 12 0.48 -2.34 24.02
CA ALA A 12 0.48 -0.89 24.14
C ALA A 12 1.51 -0.25 23.22
N GLU A 13 2.72 -0.82 23.15
CA GLU A 13 3.76 -0.34 22.23
C GLU A 13 3.34 -0.49 20.78
N LEU A 14 2.74 -1.64 20.44
CA LEU A 14 2.24 -1.87 19.08
C LEU A 14 1.18 -0.85 18.69
N ALA A 15 0.22 -0.59 19.56
CA ALA A 15 -0.84 0.40 19.30
C ALA A 15 -0.25 1.79 19.07
N ALA A 16 0.72 2.20 19.89
CA ALA A 16 1.39 3.49 19.74
C ALA A 16 2.21 3.57 18.46
N ALA A 17 2.88 2.48 18.08
CA ALA A 17 3.66 2.41 16.85
C ALA A 17 2.77 2.50 15.62
N VAL A 18 1.63 1.80 15.61
CA VAL A 18 0.66 1.86 14.51
C VAL A 18 0.13 3.29 14.35
N GLU A 19 -0.21 3.93 15.45
CA GLU A 19 -0.71 5.31 15.43
C GLU A 19 0.33 6.28 14.86
N ALA A 20 1.58 6.14 15.27
CA ALA A 20 2.68 6.95 14.75
C ALA A 20 2.91 6.70 13.26
N ALA A 21 2.84 5.43 12.81
CA ALA A 21 2.99 5.07 11.41
C ALA A 21 1.87 5.67 10.55
N VAL A 22 0.64 5.60 11.03
CA VAL A 22 -0.51 6.20 10.32
C VAL A 22 -0.31 7.70 10.15
N ARG A 23 0.13 8.39 11.21
CA ARG A 23 0.43 9.83 11.12
C ARG A 23 1.54 10.11 10.11
N GLY A 24 2.61 9.31 10.13
CA GLY A 24 3.73 9.46 9.19
C GLY A 24 3.27 9.30 7.74
N LEU A 25 2.49 8.25 7.45
CA LEU A 25 1.96 8.01 6.12
C LEU A 25 1.04 9.15 5.67
N ALA A 26 0.19 9.64 6.56
CA ALA A 26 -0.72 10.74 6.26
C ALA A 26 0.04 12.05 5.94
N LEU A 27 1.24 12.22 6.48
CA LEU A 27 2.11 13.38 6.21
C LEU A 27 2.98 13.20 4.96
N GLY A 28 2.81 12.10 4.24
CA GLY A 28 3.59 11.84 3.03
C GLY A 28 4.98 11.27 3.31
N GLN A 29 5.20 10.74 4.51
CA GLN A 29 6.47 10.12 4.88
C GLN A 29 6.48 8.63 4.53
N THR A 30 7.67 8.03 4.53
CA THR A 30 7.82 6.58 4.35
C THR A 30 7.92 5.90 5.71
N VAL A 31 7.41 4.66 5.78
CA VAL A 31 7.43 3.85 7.00
C VAL A 31 7.90 2.46 6.65
N ALA A 32 8.89 1.94 7.41
CA ALA A 32 9.32 0.55 7.26
C ALA A 32 8.41 -0.34 8.10
N LEU A 33 7.78 -1.30 7.44
CA LEU A 33 6.82 -2.22 8.07
C LEU A 33 7.31 -3.66 7.98
N PRO A 34 7.07 -4.49 8.99
CA PRO A 34 7.37 -5.91 8.90
C PRO A 34 6.42 -6.58 7.89
N LYS A 35 6.98 -7.48 7.10
CA LYS A 35 6.24 -8.29 6.14
C LYS A 35 6.54 -9.76 6.38
N GLU A 36 5.91 -10.65 5.63
CA GLU A 36 6.07 -12.09 5.82
C GLU A 36 7.49 -12.59 5.51
N THR A 37 8.26 -11.88 4.70
CA THR A 37 9.64 -12.25 4.38
C THR A 37 10.66 -11.33 5.02
N VAL A 38 10.62 -10.04 4.67
CA VAL A 38 11.54 -9.00 5.15
C VAL A 38 10.75 -7.72 5.42
N TYR A 39 11.39 -6.74 6.06
CA TYR A 39 10.78 -5.42 6.20
C TYR A 39 10.59 -4.77 4.84
N GLY A 40 9.47 -4.09 4.66
CA GLY A 40 9.16 -3.35 3.45
C GLY A 40 9.02 -1.86 3.74
N LEU A 41 9.45 -1.03 2.81
CA LEU A 41 9.27 0.42 2.91
C LEU A 41 7.93 0.79 2.27
N ALA A 42 7.08 1.45 3.03
CA ALA A 42 5.73 1.82 2.61
C ALA A 42 5.53 3.33 2.54
N ALA A 43 4.64 3.77 1.67
CA ALA A 43 4.20 5.15 1.54
C ALA A 43 2.74 5.17 1.09
N ASP A 44 2.08 6.31 1.21
CA ASP A 44 0.72 6.47 0.71
C ASP A 44 0.74 6.40 -0.82
N ALA A 45 0.13 5.36 -1.37
CA ALA A 45 0.11 5.08 -2.81
C ALA A 45 -0.59 6.18 -3.63
N LEU A 46 -1.43 6.98 -3.00
CA LEU A 46 -2.18 8.07 -3.67
C LEU A 46 -1.46 9.41 -3.60
N ARG A 47 -0.22 9.43 -3.08
CA ARG A 47 0.63 10.62 -3.02
C ARG A 47 1.90 10.40 -3.84
N PRO A 48 1.97 10.93 -5.06
CA PRO A 48 3.17 10.76 -5.91
C PRO A 48 4.46 11.19 -5.23
N GLU A 49 4.43 12.29 -4.48
CA GLU A 49 5.60 12.80 -3.76
C GLU A 49 6.08 11.86 -2.64
N ALA A 50 5.16 11.08 -2.06
CA ALA A 50 5.51 10.08 -1.05
C ALA A 50 6.06 8.81 -1.70
N VAL A 51 5.45 8.39 -2.80
CA VAL A 51 5.89 7.20 -3.57
C VAL A 51 7.31 7.39 -4.09
N ILE A 52 7.63 8.56 -4.61
CA ILE A 52 8.98 8.87 -5.10
C ILE A 52 10.03 8.68 -4.01
N LYS A 53 9.71 8.97 -2.76
CA LYS A 53 10.64 8.78 -1.64
C LYS A 53 11.09 7.33 -1.47
N ILE A 54 10.23 6.36 -1.82
CA ILE A 54 10.60 4.94 -1.78
C ILE A 54 11.70 4.67 -2.80
N PHE A 55 11.53 5.16 -4.04
CA PHE A 55 12.51 4.95 -5.09
C PHE A 55 13.84 5.61 -4.74
N GLU A 56 13.80 6.82 -4.21
CA GLU A 56 15.00 7.54 -3.78
C GLU A 56 15.73 6.83 -2.66
N ALA A 57 14.99 6.40 -1.62
CA ALA A 57 15.58 5.72 -0.46
C ALA A 57 16.23 4.39 -0.82
N LYS A 58 15.67 3.67 -1.79
CA LYS A 58 16.16 2.37 -2.23
C LYS A 58 17.05 2.44 -3.46
N GLU A 59 17.27 3.64 -3.99
CA GLU A 59 18.03 3.85 -5.22
C GLU A 59 17.50 2.99 -6.37
N ARG A 60 16.17 2.89 -6.46
CA ARG A 60 15.48 2.03 -7.41
C ARG A 60 15.05 2.83 -8.63
N PRO A 61 15.14 2.25 -9.86
CA PRO A 61 14.65 2.94 -11.07
C PRO A 61 13.15 3.20 -11.00
N LEU A 62 12.71 4.36 -11.46
CA LEU A 62 11.31 4.79 -11.39
C LEU A 62 10.35 3.89 -12.21
N PHE A 63 10.88 3.11 -13.15
CA PHE A 63 10.05 2.19 -13.94
C PHE A 63 9.75 0.87 -13.22
N ASP A 64 10.45 0.55 -12.12
CA ASP A 64 10.17 -0.67 -11.35
C ASP A 64 8.80 -0.54 -10.68
N PRO A 65 7.91 -1.52 -10.87
CA PRO A 65 6.58 -1.43 -10.27
C PRO A 65 6.62 -1.61 -8.77
N LEU A 66 5.72 -0.91 -8.07
CA LEU A 66 5.47 -1.11 -6.66
C LEU A 66 4.13 -1.84 -6.50
N ILE A 67 4.04 -2.65 -5.47
CA ILE A 67 2.80 -3.37 -5.16
C ILE A 67 1.96 -2.53 -4.21
N VAL A 68 0.73 -2.22 -4.61
CA VAL A 68 -0.22 -1.50 -3.77
C VAL A 68 -0.88 -2.50 -2.82
N HIS A 69 -0.78 -2.24 -1.52
CA HIS A 69 -1.42 -3.05 -0.48
C HIS A 69 -2.76 -2.42 -0.10
N LEU A 70 -3.78 -3.23 0.01
CA LEU A 70 -5.14 -2.78 0.28
C LEU A 70 -5.61 -3.29 1.64
N PRO A 71 -6.37 -2.47 2.41
CA PRO A 71 -6.88 -2.90 3.70
C PRO A 71 -8.02 -3.91 3.59
N SER A 72 -8.76 -3.89 2.47
CA SER A 72 -9.87 -4.81 2.23
C SER A 72 -10.20 -4.89 0.75
N ARG A 73 -11.02 -5.90 0.39
CA ARG A 73 -11.50 -6.12 -0.99
C ARG A 73 -12.16 -4.88 -1.59
N GLU A 74 -12.92 -4.15 -0.80
CA GLU A 74 -13.70 -3.00 -1.25
C GLU A 74 -12.82 -1.86 -1.78
N TRP A 75 -11.55 -1.83 -1.41
CA TRP A 75 -10.62 -0.81 -1.89
C TRP A 75 -10.11 -1.07 -3.30
N LEU A 76 -10.27 -2.30 -3.82
CA LEU A 76 -9.69 -2.66 -5.10
C LEU A 76 -10.14 -1.72 -6.23
N GLU A 77 -11.42 -1.48 -6.36
CA GLU A 77 -11.92 -0.67 -7.46
C GLU A 77 -11.66 0.83 -7.29
N ARG A 78 -11.16 1.24 -6.13
CA ARG A 78 -10.70 2.62 -5.93
C ARG A 78 -9.37 2.89 -6.64
N VAL A 79 -8.53 1.86 -6.80
CA VAL A 79 -7.19 2.00 -7.37
C VAL A 79 -7.02 1.29 -8.71
N ALA A 80 -7.85 0.32 -9.02
CA ALA A 80 -7.74 -0.49 -10.22
C ALA A 80 -9.08 -0.62 -10.96
N LYS A 81 -8.98 -0.96 -12.24
CA LYS A 81 -10.14 -1.27 -13.07
C LYS A 81 -10.17 -2.76 -13.30
N ILE A 82 -11.31 -3.40 -13.11
CA ILE A 82 -11.47 -4.82 -13.38
C ILE A 82 -12.11 -4.96 -14.76
N PRO A 83 -11.40 -5.52 -15.76
CA PRO A 83 -12.01 -5.76 -17.06
C PRO A 83 -13.23 -6.66 -16.92
N VAL A 84 -14.29 -6.35 -17.67
CA VAL A 84 -15.56 -7.09 -17.58
C VAL A 84 -15.34 -8.58 -17.83
N GLU A 85 -14.55 -8.92 -18.83
CA GLU A 85 -14.25 -10.31 -19.20
C GLU A 85 -13.44 -11.07 -18.13
N SER A 86 -12.77 -10.37 -17.24
CA SER A 86 -11.94 -10.97 -16.17
C SER A 86 -12.62 -10.95 -14.81
N ARG A 87 -13.77 -10.30 -14.67
CA ARG A 87 -14.41 -10.07 -13.36
C ARG A 87 -14.67 -11.36 -12.61
N ALA A 88 -15.22 -12.37 -13.26
CA ALA A 88 -15.56 -13.63 -12.61
C ALA A 88 -14.30 -14.32 -12.06
N LEU A 89 -13.21 -14.31 -12.83
CA LEU A 89 -11.94 -14.91 -12.39
C LEU A 89 -11.34 -14.11 -11.23
N VAL A 90 -11.32 -12.79 -11.31
CA VAL A 90 -10.80 -11.92 -10.27
C VAL A 90 -11.55 -12.15 -8.96
N GLU A 91 -12.87 -12.17 -9.01
CA GLU A 91 -13.68 -12.40 -7.80
C GLU A 91 -13.42 -13.78 -7.19
N ALA A 92 -13.29 -14.82 -8.02
CA ALA A 92 -12.99 -16.16 -7.55
C ALA A 92 -11.62 -16.24 -6.87
N LEU A 93 -10.60 -15.59 -7.42
CA LEU A 93 -9.26 -15.56 -6.86
C LEU A 93 -9.25 -14.81 -5.53
N ILE A 94 -9.92 -13.67 -5.46
CA ILE A 94 -10.01 -12.88 -4.23
C ILE A 94 -10.74 -13.67 -3.15
N ALA A 95 -11.86 -14.30 -3.47
CA ALA A 95 -12.64 -15.07 -2.50
C ALA A 95 -11.82 -16.22 -1.90
N LYS A 96 -10.91 -16.81 -2.69
CA LYS A 96 -10.11 -17.94 -2.24
C LYS A 96 -8.83 -17.53 -1.51
N PHE A 97 -8.15 -16.49 -1.98
CA PHE A 97 -6.80 -16.18 -1.54
C PHE A 97 -6.64 -14.90 -0.73
N TRP A 98 -7.65 -14.03 -0.71
CA TRP A 98 -7.60 -12.82 0.09
C TRP A 98 -8.43 -12.97 1.38
N PRO A 99 -7.96 -12.42 2.50
CA PRO A 99 -6.68 -11.73 2.67
C PRO A 99 -5.50 -12.68 2.56
N GLY A 100 -4.41 -12.22 1.97
CA GLY A 100 -3.21 -13.03 1.79
C GLY A 100 -2.26 -12.42 0.75
N PRO A 101 -1.17 -13.12 0.44
CA PRO A 101 -0.08 -12.57 -0.37
C PRO A 101 -0.31 -12.60 -1.89
N LEU A 102 -1.48 -13.01 -2.35
CA LEU A 102 -1.75 -13.03 -3.80
C LEU A 102 -1.79 -11.62 -4.36
N THR A 103 -0.93 -11.33 -5.34
CA THR A 103 -0.91 -10.07 -6.08
C THR A 103 -1.64 -10.24 -7.41
N LEU A 104 -2.54 -9.33 -7.71
CA LEU A 104 -3.23 -9.25 -9.00
C LEU A 104 -2.63 -8.11 -9.81
N VAL A 105 -2.41 -8.34 -11.10
CA VAL A 105 -1.95 -7.31 -12.03
C VAL A 105 -3.14 -6.87 -12.88
N LEU A 106 -3.61 -5.67 -12.63
CA LEU A 106 -4.81 -5.11 -13.26
C LEU A 106 -4.50 -3.70 -13.79
N PRO A 107 -5.29 -3.21 -14.76
CA PRO A 107 -5.18 -1.81 -15.16
C PRO A 107 -5.39 -0.88 -13.97
N LEU A 108 -4.45 0.02 -13.72
CA LEU A 108 -4.56 0.98 -12.62
C LEU A 108 -5.43 2.17 -13.05
N ARG A 109 -6.11 2.74 -12.07
CA ARG A 109 -6.70 4.06 -12.22
C ARG A 109 -5.59 5.11 -12.17
N THR A 110 -5.82 6.26 -12.82
CA THR A 110 -4.92 7.41 -12.65
C THR A 110 -4.99 7.86 -11.18
N ILE A 111 -3.97 8.60 -10.74
CA ILE A 111 -3.99 9.16 -9.37
C ILE A 111 -5.24 10.01 -9.14
N GLU A 112 -5.62 10.82 -10.12
CA GLU A 112 -6.82 11.65 -10.04
C GLU A 112 -8.09 10.82 -9.84
N GLU A 113 -8.27 9.76 -10.66
CA GLU A 113 -9.40 8.84 -10.53
C GLU A 113 -9.43 8.14 -9.18
N ALA A 114 -8.26 7.69 -8.72
CA ALA A 114 -8.14 6.98 -7.44
C ALA A 114 -8.45 7.89 -6.25
N LEU A 115 -7.97 9.13 -6.27
CA LEU A 115 -8.26 10.12 -5.23
C LEU A 115 -9.76 10.40 -5.16
N LYS A 116 -10.38 10.61 -6.31
CA LYS A 116 -11.82 10.86 -6.40
C LYS A 116 -12.64 9.68 -5.88
N ALA A 117 -12.28 8.45 -6.28
CA ALA A 117 -12.95 7.23 -5.83
C ALA A 117 -12.79 6.99 -4.34
N SER A 118 -11.72 7.51 -3.74
CA SER A 118 -11.41 7.37 -2.31
C SER A 118 -11.96 8.52 -1.47
N GLY A 119 -12.66 9.47 -2.06
CA GLY A 119 -13.22 10.61 -1.35
C GLY A 119 -12.16 11.66 -0.98
N ARG A 120 -11.08 11.71 -1.74
CA ARG A 120 -9.95 12.63 -1.50
C ARG A 120 -9.82 13.64 -2.67
#